data_22656ecbf156514b7138da6034660e6a
#
_entry.id   22656ecbf156514b7138da6034660e6a
#
_cell.length_a   1.000
_cell.length_b   1.000
_cell.length_c   1.000
_cell.angle_alpha   90.00
_cell.angle_beta   90.00
_cell.angle_gamma   90.00
#
_symmetry.space_group_name_H-M   'P 1'
#
loop_
_entity.id
_entity.type
_entity.pdbx_description
1 polymer ?
#
loop_
_entity_poly.entity_id
_entity_poly.type
_entity_poly.pdbx_seq_one_letter_code
_entity_poly.pdbx_strand_id
1 'polypeptide(L)'
;MVFPADKRANGQPLVFKWKQSVSEMDDLAAFAVLIEAGSFTLAAQQLGCSKGQLSKRISQLEARFSVVLLQRTTRRLSLTAAGAALLPQAQALVVQVERARQALARLKDDMAGPVRMTVPVSLG
;
A
#
# COMPACT_ATOMS: atom_id res chain seq x y z
N MET A 1 14.04 -8.07 12.28
CA MET A 1 13.32 -8.87 11.39
C MET A 1 14.16 -9.57 10.38
N VAL A 2 13.94 -10.78 10.22
CA VAL A 2 14.75 -11.58 9.35
C VAL A 2 14.00 -11.98 8.13
N PHE A 3 14.58 -11.76 6.98
CA PHE A 3 13.99 -12.22 5.77
C PHE A 3 14.46 -13.61 5.48
N PRO A 4 13.61 -14.43 4.91
CA PRO A 4 14.02 -15.77 4.54
C PRO A 4 14.88 -15.71 3.30
N ALA A 5 16.05 -15.21 3.47
CA ALA A 5 16.92 -14.97 2.33
C ALA A 5 17.24 -16.22 1.54
N ASP A 6 17.16 -17.32 2.18
CA ASP A 6 17.47 -18.57 1.53
C ASP A 6 16.33 -19.08 0.67
N LYS A 7 15.21 -18.36 0.67
CA LYS A 7 14.07 -18.84 -0.04
C LYS A 7 13.92 -18.35 -1.43
N ARG A 8 14.95 -18.14 -2.08
CA ARG A 8 14.84 -17.68 -3.44
C ARG A 8 14.63 -18.86 -4.35
N ALA A 9 13.40 -19.19 -4.51
CA ALA A 9 13.04 -20.38 -5.23
C ALA A 9 13.67 -20.48 -6.60
N ASN A 10 13.84 -19.38 -7.28
CA ASN A 10 14.36 -19.42 -8.64
C ASN A 10 15.78 -18.98 -8.73
N GLY A 11 16.47 -18.91 -7.63
CA GLY A 11 17.83 -18.41 -7.67
C GLY A 11 17.93 -16.92 -7.87
N GLN A 12 16.81 -16.24 -7.86
CA GLN A 12 16.84 -14.79 -8.05
C GLN A 12 17.27 -14.09 -6.78
N PRO A 13 17.97 -12.98 -6.92
CA PRO A 13 18.38 -12.24 -5.75
C PRO A 13 17.19 -11.72 -4.98
N LEU A 14 17.29 -11.73 -3.68
CA LEU A 14 16.24 -11.21 -2.83
C LEU A 14 15.92 -9.76 -3.16
N VAL A 15 16.93 -8.99 -3.51
CA VAL A 15 16.76 -7.59 -3.88
C VAL A 15 15.81 -7.45 -5.05
N PHE A 16 15.92 -8.34 -6.04
CA PHE A 16 15.06 -8.29 -7.19
C PHE A 16 13.60 -8.50 -6.78
N LYS A 17 13.36 -9.45 -5.91
CA LYS A 17 12.01 -9.70 -5.42
C LYS A 17 11.50 -8.54 -4.60
N TRP A 18 12.35 -7.90 -3.86
CA TRP A 18 11.96 -6.75 -3.08
C TRP A 18 11.39 -5.65 -3.94
N LYS A 19 12.04 -5.36 -5.06
CA LYS A 19 11.56 -4.31 -5.95
C LYS A 19 10.16 -4.62 -6.47
N GLN A 20 9.93 -5.86 -6.85
CA GLN A 20 8.62 -6.25 -7.33
C GLN A 20 7.58 -6.15 -6.22
N SER A 21 7.93 -6.57 -5.03
CA SER A 21 7.00 -6.53 -3.91
C SER A 21 6.63 -5.10 -3.53
N VAL A 22 7.58 -4.19 -3.56
CA VAL A 22 7.29 -2.79 -3.25
C VAL A 22 6.33 -2.21 -4.25
N SER A 23 6.54 -2.50 -5.53
CA SER A 23 5.65 -2.02 -6.57
C SER A 23 4.24 -2.58 -6.38
N GLU A 24 4.15 -3.85 -6.04
CA GLU A 24 2.85 -4.48 -5.80
C GLU A 24 2.17 -3.88 -4.58
N MET A 25 2.92 -3.55 -3.55
CA MET A 25 2.35 -2.95 -2.35
C MET A 25 1.72 -1.60 -2.66
N ASP A 26 2.37 -0.80 -3.49
CA ASP A 26 1.81 0.48 -3.89
C ASP A 26 0.51 0.29 -4.65
N ASP A 27 0.47 -0.67 -5.54
CA ASP A 27 -0.72 -0.92 -6.33
C ASP A 27 -1.85 -1.47 -5.47
N LEU A 28 -1.53 -2.34 -4.52
CA LEU A 28 -2.53 -2.86 -3.60
C LEU A 28 -3.10 -1.77 -2.72
N ALA A 29 -2.24 -0.88 -2.23
CA ALA A 29 -2.70 0.23 -1.42
C ALA A 29 -3.62 1.14 -2.23
N ALA A 30 -3.26 1.39 -3.48
CA ALA A 30 -4.10 2.21 -4.35
C ALA A 30 -5.46 1.57 -4.57
N PHE A 31 -5.48 0.25 -4.71
CA PHE A 31 -6.73 -0.47 -4.87
C PHE A 31 -7.63 -0.30 -3.63
N ALA A 32 -7.06 -0.45 -2.45
CA ALA A 32 -7.82 -0.30 -1.22
C ALA A 32 -8.38 1.12 -1.09
N VAL A 33 -7.57 2.12 -1.41
CA VAL A 33 -8.00 3.52 -1.34
C VAL A 33 -9.11 3.78 -2.34
N LEU A 34 -8.99 3.20 -3.54
CA LEU A 34 -10.02 3.38 -4.57
C LEU A 34 -11.37 2.86 -4.11
N ILE A 35 -11.38 1.68 -3.54
CA ILE A 35 -12.65 1.09 -3.10
C ILE A 35 -13.23 1.88 -1.95
N GLU A 36 -12.39 2.30 -1.03
CA GLU A 36 -12.87 3.07 0.11
C GLU A 36 -13.40 4.43 -0.32
N ALA A 37 -12.76 5.09 -1.26
CA ALA A 37 -13.20 6.39 -1.75
C ALA A 37 -14.46 6.28 -2.59
N GLY A 38 -14.63 5.19 -3.27
CA GLY A 38 -15.82 4.95 -4.07
C GLY A 38 -15.78 5.52 -5.46
N SER A 39 -14.75 6.26 -5.82
CA SER A 39 -14.61 6.76 -7.18
C SER A 39 -13.16 7.03 -7.50
N PHE A 40 -12.84 6.97 -8.79
CA PHE A 40 -11.48 7.27 -9.24
C PHE A 40 -11.11 8.72 -8.93
N THR A 41 -12.05 9.62 -9.05
CA THR A 41 -11.75 11.03 -8.81
C THR A 41 -11.34 11.28 -7.36
N LEU A 42 -12.12 10.76 -6.42
CA LEU A 42 -11.81 10.97 -5.02
C LEU A 42 -10.55 10.23 -4.61
N ALA A 43 -10.39 9.01 -5.10
CA ALA A 43 -9.20 8.24 -4.77
C ALA A 43 -7.95 8.90 -5.32
N ALA A 44 -8.01 9.40 -6.54
CA ALA A 44 -6.86 10.07 -7.13
C ALA A 44 -6.47 11.30 -6.33
N GLN A 45 -7.46 12.05 -5.85
CA GLN A 45 -7.19 13.19 -5.00
C GLN A 45 -6.50 12.78 -3.71
N GLN A 46 -6.97 11.72 -3.09
CA GLN A 46 -6.36 11.24 -1.85
C GLN A 46 -4.94 10.74 -2.06
N LEU A 47 -4.69 10.16 -3.22
CA LEU A 47 -3.38 9.62 -3.52
C LEU A 47 -2.44 10.64 -4.16
N GLY A 48 -2.95 11.80 -4.50
CA GLY A 48 -2.11 12.84 -5.07
C GLY A 48 -1.71 12.56 -6.51
N CYS A 49 -2.57 11.90 -7.28
CA CYS A 49 -2.26 11.59 -8.67
C CYS A 49 -3.47 11.88 -9.53
N SER A 50 -3.32 11.71 -10.84
CA SER A 50 -4.43 11.91 -11.76
C SER A 50 -5.28 10.65 -11.84
N LYS A 51 -6.51 10.83 -12.32
CA LYS A 51 -7.38 9.68 -12.56
C LYS A 51 -6.75 8.69 -13.52
N GLY A 52 -6.12 9.21 -14.56
CA GLY A 52 -5.47 8.35 -15.55
C GLY A 52 -4.36 7.53 -14.95
N GLN A 53 -3.56 8.15 -14.09
CA GLN A 53 -2.48 7.42 -13.42
C GLN A 53 -3.02 6.34 -12.51
N LEU A 54 -4.08 6.65 -11.79
CA LEU A 54 -4.68 5.67 -10.90
C LEU A 54 -5.27 4.51 -11.70
N SER A 55 -5.98 4.82 -12.78
CA SER A 55 -6.56 3.79 -13.63
C SER A 55 -5.49 2.87 -14.19
N LYS A 56 -4.37 3.45 -14.61
CA LYS A 56 -3.26 2.67 -15.13
C LYS A 56 -2.68 1.77 -14.06
N ARG A 57 -2.56 2.28 -12.85
CA ARG A 57 -2.02 1.50 -11.74
C ARG A 57 -2.91 0.30 -11.43
N ILE A 58 -4.21 0.50 -11.44
CA ILE A 58 -5.14 -0.59 -11.19
C ILE A 58 -5.07 -1.62 -12.32
N SER A 59 -4.99 -1.14 -13.56
CA SER A 59 -4.86 -2.05 -14.70
C SER A 59 -3.59 -2.88 -14.62
N GLN A 60 -2.51 -2.27 -14.17
CA GLN A 60 -1.25 -3.00 -14.00
C GLN A 60 -1.37 -4.06 -12.92
N LEU A 61 -2.09 -3.74 -11.85
CA LEU A 61 -2.32 -4.72 -10.79
C LEU A 61 -3.11 -5.91 -11.33
N GLU A 62 -4.16 -5.63 -12.09
CA GLU A 62 -4.94 -6.69 -12.70
C GLU A 62 -4.10 -7.54 -13.64
N ALA A 63 -3.28 -6.90 -14.43
CA ALA A 63 -2.43 -7.64 -15.37
C ALA A 63 -1.39 -8.49 -14.64
N ARG A 64 -0.85 -7.96 -13.55
CA ARG A 64 0.17 -8.67 -12.80
C ARG A 64 -0.36 -9.97 -12.22
N PHE A 65 -1.58 -9.97 -11.75
CA PHE A 65 -2.18 -11.18 -11.19
C PHE A 65 -3.09 -11.91 -12.16
N SER A 66 -3.22 -11.40 -13.37
CA SER A 66 -4.04 -12.01 -14.41
C SER A 66 -5.48 -12.19 -13.96
N VAL A 67 -6.02 -11.20 -13.28
CA VAL A 67 -7.41 -11.23 -12.84
C VAL A 67 -8.04 -9.86 -13.06
N VAL A 68 -9.35 -9.85 -13.17
CA VAL A 68 -10.10 -8.61 -13.21
C VAL A 68 -10.62 -8.35 -11.82
N LEU A 69 -10.31 -7.20 -11.28
CA LEU A 69 -10.68 -6.86 -9.91
C LEU A 69 -11.91 -5.97 -9.85
N LEU A 70 -12.13 -5.17 -10.88
CA LEU A 70 -13.21 -4.22 -10.90
C LEU A 70 -14.09 -4.42 -12.12
N GLN A 71 -15.38 -4.26 -11.90
CA GLN A 71 -16.32 -4.11 -12.99
C GLN A 71 -16.60 -2.64 -13.10
N ARG A 72 -16.18 -2.05 -14.20
CA ARG A 72 -16.31 -0.62 -14.38
C ARG A 72 -17.53 -0.34 -15.20
N THR A 73 -18.61 0.00 -14.53
CA THR A 73 -19.79 0.42 -15.23
C THR A 73 -19.76 1.92 -15.30
N THR A 74 -20.69 2.49 -16.02
CA THR A 74 -20.73 3.93 -16.18
C THR A 74 -21.07 4.64 -14.90
N ARG A 75 -21.67 3.95 -13.93
CA ARG A 75 -22.12 4.64 -12.75
C ARG A 75 -21.46 4.26 -11.49
N ARG A 76 -20.91 3.08 -11.42
CA ARG A 76 -20.39 2.60 -10.17
C ARG A 76 -19.21 1.75 -10.35
N LEU A 77 -18.38 1.74 -9.32
CA LEU A 77 -17.34 0.76 -9.17
C LEU A 77 -17.93 -0.40 -8.43
N SER A 78 -17.73 -1.59 -8.93
CA SER A 78 -18.08 -2.77 -8.16
C SER A 78 -16.95 -3.78 -8.28
N LEU A 79 -16.87 -4.64 -7.28
CA LEU A 79 -15.80 -5.62 -7.24
C LEU A 79 -16.23 -6.90 -7.93
N THR A 80 -15.28 -7.50 -8.63
CA THR A 80 -15.47 -8.88 -9.06
C THR A 80 -15.25 -9.79 -7.85
N ALA A 81 -15.47 -11.08 -8.01
CA ALA A 81 -15.17 -12.03 -6.95
C ALA A 81 -13.69 -11.95 -6.56
N ALA A 82 -12.82 -11.81 -7.56
CA ALA A 82 -11.39 -11.68 -7.28
C ALA A 82 -11.10 -10.41 -6.51
N GLY A 83 -11.74 -9.30 -6.88
CA GLY A 83 -11.56 -8.06 -6.17
C GLY A 83 -12.03 -8.14 -4.73
N ALA A 84 -13.18 -8.78 -4.52
CA ALA A 84 -13.70 -8.94 -3.17
C ALA A 84 -12.78 -9.81 -2.31
N ALA A 85 -12.16 -10.80 -2.91
CA ALA A 85 -11.21 -11.64 -2.18
C ALA A 85 -9.92 -10.90 -1.86
N LEU A 86 -9.49 -10.03 -2.76
CA LEU A 86 -8.24 -9.30 -2.56
C LEU A 86 -8.38 -8.12 -1.61
N LEU A 87 -9.55 -7.52 -1.56
CA LEU A 87 -9.73 -6.29 -0.81
C LEU A 87 -9.30 -6.37 0.66
N PRO A 88 -9.67 -7.41 1.41
CA PRO A 88 -9.24 -7.47 2.81
C PRO A 88 -7.73 -7.49 2.95
N GLN A 89 -7.05 -8.14 2.01
CA GLN A 89 -5.59 -8.18 2.05
C GLN A 89 -4.99 -6.80 1.78
N ALA A 90 -5.56 -6.09 0.80
CA ALA A 90 -5.09 -4.75 0.48
C ALA A 90 -5.36 -3.80 1.65
N GLN A 91 -6.52 -3.92 2.28
CA GLN A 91 -6.84 -3.09 3.43
C GLN A 91 -5.90 -3.36 4.60
N ALA A 92 -5.58 -4.62 4.82
CA ALA A 92 -4.65 -4.98 5.89
C ALA A 92 -3.29 -4.35 5.67
N LEU A 93 -2.87 -4.26 4.43
CA LEU A 93 -1.59 -3.62 4.11
C LEU A 93 -1.61 -2.14 4.48
N VAL A 94 -2.69 -1.45 4.12
CA VAL A 94 -2.82 -0.03 4.43
C VAL A 94 -2.84 0.19 5.94
N VAL A 95 -3.59 -0.65 6.64
CA VAL A 95 -3.66 -0.56 8.10
C VAL A 95 -2.28 -0.78 8.71
N GLN A 96 -1.52 -1.71 8.16
CA GLN A 96 -0.20 -2.01 8.71
C GLN A 96 0.74 -0.82 8.53
N VAL A 97 0.68 -0.15 7.40
CA VAL A 97 1.48 1.05 7.19
C VAL A 97 1.10 2.13 8.20
N GLU A 98 -0.19 2.29 8.43
CA GLU A 98 -0.65 3.27 9.38
C GLU A 98 -0.19 2.95 10.80
N ARG A 99 -0.22 1.67 11.16
CA ARG A 99 0.28 1.26 12.46
C ARG A 99 1.76 1.54 12.63
N ALA A 100 2.52 1.36 11.56
CA ALA A 100 3.95 1.65 11.60
C ALA A 100 4.17 3.15 11.84
N ARG A 101 3.38 3.99 11.18
CA ARG A 101 3.48 5.43 11.39
C ARG A 101 3.14 5.82 12.82
N GLN A 102 2.09 5.21 13.36
CA GLN A 102 1.67 5.51 14.73
C GLN A 102 2.72 5.05 15.73
N ALA A 103 3.33 3.91 15.48
CA ALA A 103 4.39 3.42 16.36
C ALA A 103 5.56 4.38 16.39
N LEU A 104 5.94 4.90 15.23
CA LEU A 104 7.02 5.88 15.17
C LEU A 104 6.64 7.18 15.85
N ALA A 105 5.40 7.61 15.66
CA ALA A 105 4.95 8.85 16.28
C ALA A 105 4.97 8.75 17.80
N ARG A 106 4.54 7.61 18.34
CA ARG A 106 4.57 7.42 19.78
C ARG A 106 5.99 7.37 20.31
N LEU A 107 6.86 6.70 19.61
CA LEU A 107 8.24 6.62 20.00
C LEU A 107 8.88 8.01 20.01
N LYS A 108 8.55 8.81 19.02
CA LYS A 108 9.06 10.14 18.93
C LYS A 108 8.56 11.00 20.09
N ASP A 109 7.30 10.87 20.44
CA ASP A 109 6.74 11.59 21.56
C ASP A 109 7.42 11.18 22.87
N ASP A 110 7.64 9.90 23.05
CA ASP A 110 8.30 9.42 24.24
C ASP A 110 9.72 9.97 24.36
N MET A 111 10.41 10.03 23.25
CA MET A 111 11.77 10.51 23.25
C MET A 111 11.84 12.00 23.48
N ALA A 112 10.84 12.72 22.98
CA ALA A 112 10.82 14.16 23.13
C ALA A 112 10.12 14.61 24.39
N GLY A 113 9.60 13.69 25.15
CA GLY A 113 8.75 14.05 26.27
C GLY A 113 9.42 14.85 27.31
N PRO A 114 9.15 14.54 28.54
CA PRO A 114 9.59 15.37 29.63
C PRO A 114 11.08 15.61 29.62
N VAL A 115 11.75 14.79 29.00
CA VAL A 115 13.13 14.94 29.08
C VAL A 115 13.65 15.85 28.16
N ARG A 116 12.99 16.00 27.39
CA ARG A 116 13.29 16.77 26.44
C ARG A 116 14.39 17.45 26.38
N MET A 117 14.65 17.82 26.77
CA MET A 117 15.51 18.65 26.70
C MET A 117 16.65 18.16 26.28
N THR A 118 16.90 17.52 26.11
CA THR A 118 18.02 17.09 25.86
C THR A 118 18.15 16.64 24.61
N VAL A 119 18.08 16.56 24.22
CA VAL A 119 18.22 16.12 23.19
C VAL A 119 18.14 16.19 22.21
N PRO A 120 18.48 16.27 21.81
CA PRO A 120 18.28 16.34 20.86
C PRO A 120 18.44 15.70 20.04
N VAL A 121 18.71 15.66 19.93
CA VAL A 121 18.81 15.20 19.35
C VAL A 121 18.63 14.79 18.52
N SER A 122 18.75 14.64 18.25
CA SER A 122 18.67 14.27 17.54
C SER A 122 18.26 13.79 16.90
N LEU A 123 18.29 13.60 16.76
CA LEU A 123 17.92 13.13 16.20
C LEU A 123 17.29 13.26 15.51
N GLY A 124 17.39 13.45 15.40
CA GLY A 124 16.65 13.67 14.73
C GLY A 124 16.13 13.29 14.01
#